data_4f28319bdd35bae3e58acd9d39737875
#
_entry.id   4f28319bdd35bae3e58acd9d39737875
#
_cell.length_a   1.000
_cell.length_b   1.000
_cell.length_c   1.000
_cell.angle_alpha   90.00
_cell.angle_beta   90.00
_cell.angle_gamma   90.00
#
_symmetry.space_group_name_H-M   'P 1'
#
loop_
_entity.id
_entity.type
_entity.pdbx_description
1 polymer ?
#
loop_
_entity_poly.entity_id
_entity_poly.type
_entity_poly.pdbx_seq_one_letter_code
_entity_poly.pdbx_strand_id
1 'polypeptide(L)'
;MMDERSAREFAERYADALNSHDAGRIEPLVTSDVVWLDPSLPKPARGVQEVKDFLRRSWVAFPDLQFTSGPMWMEPNGESVSWSWRMQGTHRGVIDPPGFAATGKRIDVDGIDVWDFAEGRIERARAYYDVASLARQIGAMPTPGSAGERVGVLLQRTQARFARR
;
A
#
# COMPACT_ATOMS: atom_id res chain seq x y z
N MET A 1 18.03 15.36 11.91
CA MET A 1 18.64 14.75 10.72
C MET A 1 18.82 13.27 11.01
N MET A 2 18.23 12.39 10.22
CA MET A 2 18.35 10.93 10.38
C MET A 2 19.62 10.46 9.67
N ASP A 3 20.40 9.58 10.32
CA ASP A 3 21.54 8.91 9.68
C ASP A 3 21.13 7.54 9.13
N GLU A 4 22.00 6.92 8.33
CA GLU A 4 21.70 5.64 7.66
C GLU A 4 21.39 4.51 8.65
N ARG A 5 22.09 4.46 9.79
CA ARG A 5 21.85 3.45 10.82
C ARG A 5 20.48 3.62 11.45
N SER A 6 20.14 4.85 11.85
CA SER A 6 18.83 5.18 12.43
C SER A 6 17.69 4.91 11.45
N ALA A 7 17.91 5.16 10.15
CA ALA A 7 16.93 4.86 9.10
C ALA A 7 16.67 3.35 8.96
N ARG A 8 17.73 2.51 9.04
CA ARG A 8 17.60 1.05 9.02
C ARG A 8 16.85 0.52 10.24
N GLU A 9 17.26 0.98 11.44
CA GLU A 9 16.58 0.61 12.69
C GLU A 9 15.10 1.06 12.69
N PHE A 10 14.80 2.20 12.05
CA PHE A 10 13.43 2.66 11.87
C PHE A 10 12.64 1.74 10.92
N ALA A 11 13.21 1.38 9.76
CA ALA A 11 12.56 0.51 8.79
C ALA A 11 12.27 -0.89 9.36
N GLU A 12 13.16 -1.44 10.20
CA GLU A 12 12.92 -2.70 10.90
C GLU A 12 11.72 -2.58 11.85
N ARG A 13 11.66 -1.55 12.67
CA ARG A 13 10.53 -1.29 13.57
C ARG A 13 9.22 -1.06 12.81
N TYR A 14 9.29 -0.40 11.66
CA TYR A 14 8.15 -0.16 10.79
C TYR A 14 7.63 -1.46 10.18
N ALA A 15 8.52 -2.28 9.61
CA ALA A 15 8.16 -3.60 9.08
C ALA A 15 7.57 -4.51 10.18
N ASP A 16 8.16 -4.51 11.37
CA ASP A 16 7.64 -5.25 12.54
C ASP A 16 6.25 -4.77 12.94
N ALA A 17 5.99 -3.45 12.92
CA ALA A 17 4.68 -2.90 13.21
C ALA A 17 3.63 -3.37 12.19
N LEU A 18 3.95 -3.34 10.88
CA LEU A 18 3.07 -3.83 9.83
C LEU A 18 2.81 -5.34 9.95
N ASN A 19 3.85 -6.13 10.22
CA ASN A 19 3.78 -7.59 10.31
C ASN A 19 3.11 -8.09 11.59
N SER A 20 3.02 -7.25 12.62
CA SER A 20 2.37 -7.59 13.89
C SER A 20 0.84 -7.67 13.81
N HIS A 21 0.24 -7.04 12.79
CA HIS A 21 -1.22 -6.83 12.68
C HIS A 21 -1.84 -6.10 13.89
N ASP A 22 -1.02 -5.36 14.63
CA ASP A 22 -1.46 -4.46 15.70
C ASP A 22 -1.30 -3.00 15.25
N ALA A 23 -2.44 -2.37 14.92
CA ALA A 23 -2.45 -0.98 14.45
C ALA A 23 -1.94 0.03 15.51
N GLY A 24 -1.90 -0.34 16.78
CA GLY A 24 -1.32 0.50 17.83
C GLY A 24 0.19 0.70 17.66
N ARG A 25 0.87 -0.29 17.08
CA ARG A 25 2.33 -0.24 16.90
C ARG A 25 2.81 0.77 15.85
N ILE A 26 1.93 1.29 15.00
CA ILE A 26 2.27 2.36 14.06
C ILE A 26 2.37 3.74 14.73
N GLU A 27 1.63 3.95 15.83
CA GLU A 27 1.46 5.24 16.48
C GLU A 27 2.79 5.92 16.89
N PRO A 28 3.76 5.22 17.51
CA PRO A 28 5.04 5.84 17.85
C PRO A 28 5.94 6.14 16.63
N LEU A 29 5.60 5.64 15.45
CA LEU A 29 6.39 5.79 14.23
C LEU A 29 5.94 6.94 13.34
N VAL A 30 4.76 7.52 13.60
CA VAL A 30 4.18 8.59 12.78
C VAL A 30 3.87 9.82 13.63
N THR A 31 3.79 11.00 12.98
CA THR A 31 3.31 12.21 13.66
C THR A 31 1.78 12.14 13.85
N SER A 32 1.23 12.95 14.78
CA SER A 32 -0.21 12.98 15.05
C SER A 32 -1.05 13.40 13.83
N ASP A 33 -0.48 14.19 12.95
CA ASP A 33 -1.08 14.78 11.75
C ASP A 33 -0.56 14.12 10.45
N VAL A 34 0.05 12.95 10.54
CA VAL A 34 0.60 12.20 9.40
C VAL A 34 -0.33 12.20 8.19
N VAL A 35 0.26 12.33 7.01
CA VAL A 35 -0.43 12.19 5.73
C VAL A 35 0.06 10.94 5.03
N TRP A 36 -0.83 9.96 4.86
CA TRP A 36 -0.52 8.67 4.25
C TRP A 36 -1.19 8.54 2.89
N LEU A 37 -0.36 8.45 1.85
CA LEU A 37 -0.80 8.29 0.47
C LEU A 37 -0.54 6.85 0.04
N ASP A 38 -1.61 6.13 -0.22
CA ASP A 38 -1.56 4.78 -0.77
C ASP A 38 -2.45 4.70 -2.02
N PRO A 39 -1.98 4.10 -3.13
CA PRO A 39 -2.73 4.08 -4.38
C PRO A 39 -4.01 3.22 -4.32
N SER A 40 -4.20 2.40 -3.29
CA SER A 40 -5.46 1.69 -3.05
C SER A 40 -6.51 2.54 -2.31
N LEU A 41 -6.11 3.68 -1.74
CA LEU A 41 -7.02 4.58 -1.05
C LEU A 41 -7.62 5.60 -2.03
N PRO A 42 -8.93 5.89 -1.94
CA PRO A 42 -9.59 6.91 -2.79
C PRO A 42 -9.15 8.34 -2.45
N LYS A 43 -8.61 8.56 -1.26
CA LYS A 43 -8.03 9.80 -0.75
C LYS A 43 -6.94 9.48 0.27
N PRO A 44 -5.97 10.38 0.51
CA PRO A 44 -4.97 10.19 1.55
C PRO A 44 -5.61 9.99 2.93
N ALA A 45 -5.10 9.04 3.72
CA ALA A 45 -5.43 8.95 5.14
C ALA A 45 -4.69 10.06 5.91
N ARG A 46 -5.39 10.73 6.81
CA ARG A 46 -4.88 11.86 7.58
C ARG A 46 -5.01 11.61 9.07
N GLY A 47 -3.90 11.80 9.77
CA GLY A 47 -3.79 11.52 11.19
C GLY A 47 -3.71 10.03 11.51
N VAL A 48 -3.27 9.75 12.72
CA VAL A 48 -2.98 8.39 13.20
C VAL A 48 -4.19 7.47 13.10
N GLN A 49 -5.39 7.97 13.38
CA GLN A 49 -6.59 7.12 13.41
C GLN A 49 -6.97 6.60 12.02
N GLU A 50 -6.96 7.46 10.99
CA GLU A 50 -7.28 7.02 9.62
C GLU A 50 -6.23 6.03 9.08
N VAL A 51 -4.95 6.21 9.45
CA VAL A 51 -3.88 5.24 9.13
C VAL A 51 -4.13 3.90 9.82
N LYS A 52 -4.45 3.89 11.12
CA LYS A 52 -4.80 2.67 11.85
C LYS A 52 -5.99 1.94 11.24
N ASP A 53 -7.01 2.67 10.80
CA ASP A 53 -8.20 2.10 10.17
C ASP A 53 -7.89 1.52 8.78
N PHE A 54 -7.00 2.16 8.02
CA PHE A 54 -6.50 1.63 6.76
C PHE A 54 -5.75 0.30 6.97
N LEU A 55 -4.83 0.25 7.92
CA LEU A 55 -4.07 -0.96 8.25
C LEU A 55 -4.98 -2.11 8.69
N ARG A 56 -5.96 -1.84 9.57
CA ARG A 56 -6.93 -2.85 10.01
C ARG A 56 -7.73 -3.43 8.84
N ARG A 57 -8.20 -2.59 7.92
CA ARG A 57 -8.91 -3.05 6.71
C ARG A 57 -8.01 -3.91 5.82
N SER A 58 -6.74 -3.56 5.68
CA SER A 58 -5.76 -4.34 4.92
C SER A 58 -5.57 -5.73 5.53
N TRP A 59 -5.49 -5.86 6.85
CA TRP A 59 -5.37 -7.15 7.55
C TRP A 59 -6.67 -7.96 7.57
N VAL A 60 -7.84 -7.31 7.51
CA VAL A 60 -9.11 -8.02 7.28
C VAL A 60 -9.12 -8.65 5.89
N ALA A 61 -8.68 -7.90 4.87
CA ALA A 61 -8.59 -8.41 3.50
C ALA A 61 -7.54 -9.52 3.33
N PHE A 62 -6.40 -9.36 4.00
CA PHE A 62 -5.24 -10.26 3.94
C PHE A 62 -4.76 -10.62 5.35
N PRO A 63 -5.39 -11.61 6.03
CA PRO A 63 -5.06 -11.93 7.43
C PRO A 63 -3.65 -12.48 7.66
N ASP A 64 -2.99 -12.93 6.61
CA ASP A 64 -1.61 -13.42 6.57
C ASP A 64 -0.65 -12.46 5.86
N LEU A 65 -0.99 -11.16 5.81
CA LEU A 65 -0.16 -10.14 5.14
C LEU A 65 1.20 -10.01 5.81
N GLN A 66 2.26 -10.11 5.00
CA GLN A 66 3.63 -9.97 5.46
C GLN A 66 4.42 -9.06 4.52
N PHE A 67 5.24 -8.22 5.10
CA PHE A 67 6.20 -7.37 4.41
C PHE A 67 7.62 -7.88 4.67
N THR A 68 8.40 -7.99 3.61
CA THR A 68 9.84 -8.26 3.69
C THR A 68 10.59 -7.02 3.24
N SER A 69 11.48 -6.51 4.08
CA SER A 69 12.31 -5.33 3.77
C SER A 69 13.31 -5.64 2.68
N GLY A 70 13.43 -4.72 1.72
CA GLY A 70 14.45 -4.68 0.69
C GLY A 70 15.44 -3.53 0.91
N PRO A 71 16.18 -3.14 -0.13
CA PRO A 71 17.08 -2.00 -0.13
C PRO A 71 16.41 -0.69 0.28
N MET A 72 17.21 0.19 0.87
CA MET A 72 16.81 1.54 1.26
C MET A 72 17.73 2.57 0.63
N TRP A 73 17.18 3.75 0.39
CA TRP A 73 17.91 4.93 -0.07
C TRP A 73 17.50 6.13 0.76
N MET A 74 18.44 6.97 1.08
CA MET A 74 18.22 8.17 1.89
C MET A 74 18.74 9.40 1.13
N GLU A 75 18.01 10.50 1.21
CA GLU A 75 18.49 11.77 0.73
C GLU A 75 19.69 12.27 1.58
N PRO A 76 20.67 12.99 0.97
CA PRO A 76 21.86 13.44 1.69
C PRO A 76 21.57 14.33 2.91
N ASN A 77 20.44 15.04 2.92
CA ASN A 77 20.00 15.86 4.04
C ASN A 77 19.33 15.06 5.18
N GLY A 78 19.04 13.76 4.95
CA GLY A 78 18.41 12.87 5.93
C GLY A 78 16.92 13.20 6.22
N GLU A 79 16.27 13.97 5.36
CA GLU A 79 14.86 14.36 5.54
C GLU A 79 13.88 13.36 4.90
N SER A 80 14.33 12.66 3.84
CA SER A 80 13.53 11.64 3.16
C SER A 80 14.27 10.31 3.07
N VAL A 81 13.51 9.22 3.22
CA VAL A 81 13.98 7.84 3.05
C VAL A 81 13.05 7.09 2.12
N SER A 82 13.62 6.38 1.16
CA SER A 82 12.91 5.41 0.33
C SER A 82 13.20 4.00 0.84
N TRP A 83 12.16 3.25 1.17
CA TRP A 83 12.23 1.88 1.66
C TRP A 83 11.53 0.96 0.67
N SER A 84 12.28 0.04 0.05
CA SER A 84 11.67 -0.98 -0.80
C SER A 84 11.21 -2.17 0.03
N TRP A 85 10.13 -2.81 -0.43
CA TRP A 85 9.54 -3.94 0.27
C TRP A 85 8.88 -4.91 -0.72
N ARG A 86 8.69 -6.13 -0.26
CA ARG A 86 7.85 -7.14 -0.90
C ARG A 86 6.70 -7.49 0.04
N MET A 87 5.48 -7.42 -0.48
CA MET A 87 4.24 -7.72 0.25
C MET A 87 3.64 -9.01 -0.27
N GLN A 88 3.35 -9.95 0.62
CA GLN A 88 2.73 -11.24 0.30
C GLN A 88 1.57 -11.51 1.25
N GLY A 89 0.54 -12.20 0.75
CA GLY A 89 -0.63 -12.57 1.55
C GLY A 89 -1.67 -13.33 0.74
N THR A 90 -2.77 -13.71 1.40
CA THR A 90 -3.89 -14.42 0.80
C THR A 90 -5.18 -13.61 0.97
N HIS A 91 -5.87 -13.31 -0.14
CA HIS A 91 -7.12 -12.54 -0.14
C HIS A 91 -8.27 -13.36 0.45
N ARG A 92 -8.45 -13.26 1.78
CA ARG A 92 -9.42 -14.03 2.56
C ARG A 92 -10.57 -13.20 3.12
N GLY A 93 -10.49 -11.89 3.06
CA GLY A 93 -11.54 -10.96 3.49
C GLY A 93 -11.91 -9.96 2.40
N VAL A 94 -12.92 -9.15 2.67
CA VAL A 94 -13.37 -8.10 1.75
C VAL A 94 -12.34 -6.96 1.72
N ILE A 95 -12.00 -6.49 0.52
CA ILE A 95 -11.27 -5.22 0.35
C ILE A 95 -12.30 -4.10 0.29
N ASP A 96 -12.41 -3.31 1.35
CA ASP A 96 -13.38 -2.22 1.44
C ASP A 96 -12.69 -0.89 1.82
N PRO A 97 -12.84 0.17 1.01
CA PRO A 97 -13.46 0.21 -0.32
C PRO A 97 -12.64 -0.50 -1.41
N PRO A 98 -13.22 -0.90 -2.57
CA PRO A 98 -14.59 -0.69 -3.02
C PRO A 98 -15.56 -1.84 -2.71
N GLY A 99 -15.16 -2.89 -1.99
CA GLY A 99 -16.00 -4.03 -1.66
C GLY A 99 -15.71 -5.30 -2.47
N PHE A 100 -14.45 -5.52 -2.89
CA PHE A 100 -14.06 -6.78 -3.56
C PHE A 100 -14.18 -7.96 -2.62
N ALA A 101 -15.00 -8.95 -3.00
CA ALA A 101 -15.17 -10.19 -2.24
C ALA A 101 -13.89 -11.04 -2.22
N ALA A 102 -13.68 -11.74 -1.10
CA ALA A 102 -12.55 -12.64 -0.92
C ALA A 102 -12.49 -13.71 -2.03
N THR A 103 -11.29 -13.93 -2.58
CA THR A 103 -11.09 -14.88 -3.69
C THR A 103 -10.22 -16.07 -3.30
N GLY A 104 -9.60 -16.06 -2.12
CA GLY A 104 -8.63 -17.07 -1.70
C GLY A 104 -7.29 -17.05 -2.46
N LYS A 105 -7.10 -16.09 -3.36
CA LYS A 105 -5.89 -15.98 -4.18
C LYS A 105 -4.74 -15.35 -3.39
N ARG A 106 -3.52 -15.80 -3.69
CA ARG A 106 -2.31 -15.23 -3.14
C ARG A 106 -1.92 -13.98 -3.92
N ILE A 107 -1.33 -13.04 -3.18
CA ILE A 107 -0.68 -11.85 -3.75
C ILE A 107 0.82 -11.89 -3.46
N ASP A 108 1.58 -11.29 -4.39
CA ASP A 108 3.01 -11.11 -4.30
C ASP A 108 3.36 -9.83 -5.08
N VAL A 109 3.66 -8.76 -4.35
CA VAL A 109 3.80 -7.41 -4.88
C VAL A 109 5.03 -6.75 -4.30
N ASP A 110 5.88 -6.22 -5.17
CA ASP A 110 6.98 -5.35 -4.78
C ASP A 110 6.54 -3.88 -4.80
N GLY A 111 7.09 -3.09 -3.88
CA GLY A 111 6.80 -1.66 -3.82
C GLY A 111 7.88 -0.87 -3.11
N ILE A 112 7.67 0.43 -3.06
CA ILE A 112 8.54 1.38 -2.37
C ILE A 112 7.65 2.35 -1.59
N ASP A 113 7.97 2.55 -0.31
CA ASP A 113 7.49 3.68 0.46
C ASP A 113 8.53 4.80 0.42
N VAL A 114 8.09 6.02 0.29
CA VAL A 114 8.89 7.22 0.50
C VAL A 114 8.37 7.93 1.72
N TRP A 115 9.24 8.09 2.72
CA TRP A 115 8.91 8.74 3.99
C TRP A 115 9.60 10.08 4.10
N ASP A 116 8.85 11.12 4.44
CA ASP A 116 9.37 12.39 4.93
C ASP A 116 9.23 12.41 6.45
N PHE A 117 10.28 12.85 7.14
CA PHE A 117 10.39 12.79 8.60
C PHE A 117 10.29 14.15 9.26
N ALA A 118 9.54 14.23 10.36
CA ALA A 118 9.58 15.31 11.33
C ALA A 118 9.83 14.71 12.72
N GLU A 119 10.82 15.24 13.44
CA GLU A 119 11.16 14.80 14.82
C GLU A 119 11.38 13.28 14.96
N GLY A 120 11.97 12.64 13.94
CA GLY A 120 12.26 11.21 13.91
C GLY A 120 11.03 10.30 13.69
N ARG A 121 9.89 10.88 13.29
CA ARG A 121 8.65 10.19 12.95
C ARG A 121 8.22 10.52 11.52
N ILE A 122 7.49 9.63 10.89
CA ILE A 122 6.94 9.87 9.54
C ILE A 122 5.86 10.94 9.64
N GLU A 123 6.08 12.07 8.98
CA GLU A 123 5.08 13.11 8.74
C GLU A 123 4.27 12.83 7.48
N ARG A 124 4.94 12.26 6.46
CA ARG A 124 4.31 11.88 5.20
C ARG A 124 4.85 10.54 4.71
N ALA A 125 3.94 9.62 4.42
CA ALA A 125 4.24 8.36 3.75
C ALA A 125 3.59 8.33 2.36
N ARG A 126 4.33 7.86 1.37
CA ARG A 126 3.86 7.67 -0.01
C ARG A 126 4.22 6.27 -0.47
N ALA A 127 3.22 5.42 -0.67
CA ALA A 127 3.42 4.09 -1.21
C ALA A 127 3.33 4.09 -2.74
N TYR A 128 4.21 3.35 -3.39
CA TYR A 128 4.24 3.15 -4.84
C TYR A 128 4.37 1.66 -5.14
N TYR A 129 3.36 1.10 -5.79
CA TYR A 129 3.36 -0.29 -6.25
C TYR A 129 2.37 -0.47 -7.41
N ASP A 130 2.48 -1.59 -8.14
CA ASP A 130 1.59 -1.89 -9.25
C ASP A 130 0.22 -2.40 -8.75
N VAL A 131 -0.71 -1.45 -8.55
CA VAL A 131 -2.10 -1.76 -8.16
C VAL A 131 -2.82 -2.60 -9.22
N ALA A 132 -2.50 -2.42 -10.50
CA ALA A 132 -3.09 -3.23 -11.56
C ALA A 132 -2.63 -4.69 -11.48
N SER A 133 -1.35 -4.92 -11.12
CA SER A 133 -0.85 -6.26 -10.83
C SER A 133 -1.57 -6.87 -9.63
N LEU A 134 -1.69 -6.13 -8.52
CA LEU A 134 -2.45 -6.57 -7.35
C LEU A 134 -3.90 -6.93 -7.72
N ALA A 135 -4.59 -6.06 -8.46
CA ALA A 135 -5.97 -6.28 -8.89
C ALA A 135 -6.13 -7.52 -9.79
N ARG A 136 -5.14 -7.81 -10.66
CA ARG A 136 -5.12 -9.03 -11.47
C ARG A 136 -4.90 -10.27 -10.61
N GLN A 137 -3.98 -10.20 -9.65
CA GLN A 137 -3.67 -11.33 -8.76
C GLN A 137 -4.88 -11.75 -7.94
N ILE A 138 -5.66 -10.80 -7.41
CA ILE A 138 -6.91 -11.10 -6.70
C ILE A 138 -8.09 -11.41 -7.63
N GLY A 139 -7.96 -11.19 -8.95
CA GLY A 139 -9.00 -11.44 -9.93
C GLY A 139 -10.02 -10.31 -10.10
N ALA A 140 -9.73 -9.11 -9.56
CA ALA A 140 -10.55 -7.91 -9.74
C ALA A 140 -10.35 -7.24 -11.11
N MET A 141 -9.23 -7.53 -11.79
CA MET A 141 -8.95 -7.13 -13.18
C MET A 141 -8.65 -8.34 -14.07
N PRO A 142 -9.05 -8.30 -15.34
CA PRO A 142 -8.68 -9.34 -16.29
C PRO A 142 -7.18 -9.33 -16.57
N THR A 143 -6.63 -10.52 -16.83
CA THR A 143 -5.23 -10.68 -17.27
C THR A 143 -5.05 -10.17 -18.70
N PRO A 144 -3.90 -9.56 -19.04
CA PRO A 144 -3.57 -9.17 -20.42
C PRO A 144 -3.71 -10.33 -21.41
N GLY A 145 -4.31 -10.08 -22.58
CA GLY A 145 -4.57 -11.08 -23.62
C GLY A 145 -5.77 -11.99 -23.37
N SER A 146 -6.45 -11.89 -22.20
CA SER A 146 -7.60 -12.73 -21.86
C SER A 146 -8.87 -12.33 -22.60
N ALA A 147 -9.88 -13.22 -22.61
CA ALA A 147 -11.23 -12.90 -23.12
C ALA A 147 -11.88 -11.76 -22.32
N GLY A 148 -11.64 -11.71 -21.00
CA GLY A 148 -12.14 -10.63 -20.14
C GLY A 148 -11.59 -9.26 -20.53
N GLU A 149 -10.31 -9.16 -20.88
CA GLU A 149 -9.74 -7.90 -21.38
C GLU A 149 -10.39 -7.46 -22.70
N ARG A 150 -10.62 -8.40 -23.64
CA ARG A 150 -11.30 -8.07 -24.91
C ARG A 150 -12.71 -7.53 -24.70
N VAL A 151 -13.45 -8.11 -23.75
CA VAL A 151 -14.78 -7.60 -23.35
C VAL A 151 -14.66 -6.20 -22.75
N GLY A 152 -13.70 -5.97 -21.84
CA GLY A 152 -13.43 -4.65 -21.26
C GLY A 152 -13.12 -3.59 -22.32
N VAL A 153 -12.26 -3.91 -23.29
CA VAL A 153 -11.94 -3.03 -24.42
C VAL A 153 -13.20 -2.72 -25.26
N LEU A 154 -14.06 -3.70 -25.52
CA LEU A 154 -15.30 -3.48 -26.26
C LEU A 154 -16.25 -2.53 -25.54
N LEU A 155 -16.42 -2.73 -24.23
CA LEU A 155 -17.24 -1.83 -23.38
C LEU A 155 -16.67 -0.41 -23.37
N GLN A 156 -15.36 -0.25 -23.16
CA GLN A 156 -14.71 1.05 -23.18
C GLN A 156 -14.88 1.78 -24.52
N ARG A 157 -14.71 1.08 -25.66
CA ARG A 157 -14.93 1.66 -26.99
C ARG A 157 -16.37 2.12 -27.18
N THR A 158 -17.35 1.39 -26.63
CA THR A 158 -18.76 1.77 -26.68
C THR A 158 -19.02 3.03 -25.86
N GLN A 159 -18.54 3.08 -24.61
CA GLN A 159 -18.65 4.25 -23.75
C GLN A 159 -17.99 5.50 -24.36
N ALA A 160 -16.81 5.35 -24.96
CA ALA A 160 -16.10 6.47 -25.59
C ALA A 160 -16.86 7.08 -26.79
N ARG A 161 -17.69 6.30 -27.50
CA ARG A 161 -18.55 6.81 -28.58
C ARG A 161 -19.72 7.68 -28.04
N PHE A 162 -20.26 7.32 -26.88
CA PHE A 162 -21.32 8.10 -26.23
C PHE A 162 -20.81 9.37 -25.55
N ALA A 163 -19.60 9.35 -25.00
CA ALA A 163 -18.99 10.51 -24.34
C ALA A 163 -18.54 11.62 -25.32
N ARG A 164 -18.52 11.36 -26.63
CA ARG A 164 -18.16 12.34 -27.67
C ARG A 164 -19.37 13.05 -28.30
N ARG A 165 -20.56 12.75 -27.82
CA ARG A 165 -21.83 13.41 -28.20
C ARG A 165 -22.29 14.37 -27.12
#